data_b7f2ed24406a9c339f82bdacfa33ab32
#
_entry.id   b7f2ed24406a9c339f82bdacfa33ab32
#
_cell.length_a   1.000
_cell.length_b   1.000
_cell.length_c   1.000
_cell.angle_alpha   90.00
_cell.angle_beta   90.00
_cell.angle_gamma   90.00
#
_symmetry.space_group_name_H-M   'P 1'
#
loop_
_entity.id
_entity.type
_entity.pdbx_description
1 polymer ?
#
loop_
_entity_poly.entity_id
_entity_poly.type
_entity_poly.pdbx_seq_one_letter_code
_entity_poly.pdbx_strand_id
1 'polypeptide(L)'
;MESIDSDIMDTVLSYTSEFDQLRYSERNVTDALNKERLDIQDLGSLLSPAAEPFLEEMAVRAKKETSRFFGNSVCLFTPIYVSNYCENRCTYCGFNKDNNIHRARLSAEDVEKDMGTIAASGLTEILILTGESRKMSGVQYIGDCVRTAKGYFRSIGLEVYPLNTDEYQYLRDCGADYVTVFQETYDPDLYSKFHLEGPKTVFRYRFDAQERALRGGMRGVAFGALLGLGDPMKDAFACALHGYLVQRKYPHAEISFSLPRLRPFVNGGTGTSGVSEKQLLQIALAYRIFMPFAGETISSRESPKFRDNIVGMCATRISAGVSVGIGRNEKKGDEQFEISDTRDVEEIRKALQKKGMQPVFNDYVRV
;
A
#
# COMPACT_ATOMS: atom_id res chain seq x y z
N MET A 1 -14.38 4.49 18.21
CA MET A 1 -13.45 5.15 17.25
C MET A 1 -12.80 6.33 17.98
N GLU A 2 -11.49 6.32 18.05
CA GLU A 2 -10.70 7.39 18.66
C GLU A 2 -10.50 8.54 17.65
N SER A 3 -10.67 9.78 18.10
CA SER A 3 -10.24 10.96 17.35
C SER A 3 -8.91 11.45 17.91
N ILE A 4 -8.06 11.95 17.03
CA ILE A 4 -6.78 12.54 17.42
C ILE A 4 -6.75 14.02 17.07
N ASP A 5 -6.00 14.79 17.84
CA ASP A 5 -5.72 16.19 17.53
C ASP A 5 -4.62 16.23 16.45
N SER A 6 -5.05 16.54 15.22
CA SER A 6 -4.19 16.65 14.04
C SER A 6 -4.86 17.52 12.98
N ASP A 7 -4.07 18.40 12.37
CA ASP A 7 -4.44 19.29 11.28
C ASP A 7 -4.06 18.74 9.88
N ILE A 8 -3.43 17.55 9.84
CA ILE A 8 -2.91 16.98 8.60
C ILE A 8 -4.04 16.76 7.58
N MET A 9 -5.20 16.23 8.02
CA MET A 9 -6.32 16.01 7.12
C MET A 9 -6.81 17.32 6.50
N ASP A 10 -7.02 18.35 7.31
CA ASP A 10 -7.53 19.63 6.83
C ASP A 10 -6.52 20.30 5.88
N THR A 11 -5.23 20.17 6.18
CA THR A 11 -4.14 20.63 5.32
C THR A 11 -4.12 19.88 3.98
N VAL A 12 -4.19 18.54 3.99
CA VAL A 12 -4.20 17.73 2.75
C VAL A 12 -5.41 18.08 1.89
N LEU A 13 -6.60 18.18 2.49
CA LEU A 13 -7.84 18.50 1.75
C LEU A 13 -7.80 19.91 1.15
N SER A 14 -7.26 20.90 1.89
CA SER A 14 -7.08 22.27 1.38
C SER A 14 -6.17 22.28 0.14
N TYR A 15 -4.96 21.73 0.23
CA TYR A 15 -4.04 21.66 -0.91
C TYR A 15 -4.61 20.87 -2.09
N THR A 16 -5.35 19.79 -1.82
CA THR A 16 -5.96 18.97 -2.87
C THR A 16 -7.09 19.70 -3.58
N SER A 17 -7.87 20.52 -2.87
CA SER A 17 -8.92 21.36 -3.47
C SER A 17 -8.36 22.45 -4.39
N GLU A 18 -7.17 22.97 -4.08
CA GLU A 18 -6.46 23.96 -4.86
C GLU A 18 -5.61 23.38 -6.00
N PHE A 19 -5.41 22.04 -6.00
CA PHE A 19 -4.61 21.38 -7.01
C PHE A 19 -5.32 21.35 -8.35
N ASP A 20 -4.86 22.19 -9.25
CA ASP A 20 -5.24 22.22 -10.66
C ASP A 20 -4.06 21.77 -11.52
N GLN A 21 -4.16 20.56 -12.08
CA GLN A 21 -3.09 19.98 -12.90
C GLN A 21 -2.81 20.80 -14.17
N LEU A 22 -3.77 21.59 -14.66
CA LEU A 22 -3.62 22.35 -15.90
C LEU A 22 -2.86 23.67 -15.72
N ARG A 23 -2.61 24.10 -14.49
CA ARG A 23 -1.87 25.33 -14.22
C ARG A 23 -0.35 25.20 -14.35
N TYR A 24 0.15 23.96 -14.44
CA TYR A 24 1.58 23.70 -14.55
C TYR A 24 2.05 23.68 -16.00
N SER A 25 3.25 24.22 -16.23
CA SER A 25 3.92 24.26 -17.52
C SER A 25 5.12 23.32 -17.55
N GLU A 26 5.66 23.04 -18.74
CA GLU A 26 6.91 22.28 -18.92
C GLU A 26 8.09 22.91 -18.15
N ARG A 27 8.09 24.25 -18.02
CA ARG A 27 9.11 24.95 -17.22
C ARG A 27 9.02 24.56 -15.73
N ASN A 28 7.84 24.46 -15.16
CA ASN A 28 7.69 24.00 -13.77
C ASN A 28 8.24 22.59 -13.57
N VAL A 29 8.01 21.70 -14.55
CA VAL A 29 8.54 20.32 -14.52
C VAL A 29 10.07 20.33 -14.61
N THR A 30 10.64 21.11 -15.55
CA THR A 30 12.09 21.24 -15.69
C THR A 30 12.73 21.81 -14.43
N ASP A 31 12.13 22.85 -13.85
CA ASP A 31 12.60 23.44 -12.60
C ASP A 31 12.57 22.42 -11.45
N ALA A 32 11.47 21.65 -11.31
CA ALA A 32 11.34 20.59 -10.30
C ALA A 32 12.42 19.49 -10.48
N LEU A 33 12.66 19.06 -11.73
CA LEU A 33 13.67 18.04 -12.02
C LEU A 33 15.12 18.50 -11.72
N ASN A 34 15.38 19.79 -11.67
CA ASN A 34 16.69 20.35 -11.35
C ASN A 34 16.88 20.69 -9.86
N LYS A 35 15.80 20.70 -9.05
CA LYS A 35 15.90 20.96 -7.61
C LYS A 35 16.47 19.74 -6.86
N GLU A 36 17.27 19.97 -5.84
CA GLU A 36 17.72 18.91 -4.92
C GLU A 36 16.59 18.48 -3.96
N ARG A 37 15.81 19.44 -3.47
CA ARG A 37 14.67 19.21 -2.59
C ARG A 37 13.42 19.81 -3.20
N LEU A 38 12.39 18.99 -3.32
CA LEU A 38 11.13 19.38 -3.90
C LEU A 38 10.19 19.94 -2.82
N ASP A 39 9.37 20.89 -3.24
CA ASP A 39 8.21 21.37 -2.46
C ASP A 39 6.89 20.79 -3.00
N ILE A 40 5.77 21.21 -2.40
CA ILE A 40 4.43 20.72 -2.76
C ILE A 40 4.04 21.13 -4.20
N GLN A 41 4.51 22.30 -4.67
CA GLN A 41 4.23 22.75 -6.04
C GLN A 41 5.00 21.94 -7.07
N ASP A 42 6.23 21.52 -6.73
CA ASP A 42 7.02 20.62 -7.57
C ASP A 42 6.34 19.25 -7.71
N LEU A 43 5.81 18.68 -6.61
CA LEU A 43 5.01 17.46 -6.68
C LEU A 43 3.83 17.62 -7.63
N GLY A 44 3.09 18.74 -7.52
CA GLY A 44 1.99 19.05 -8.42
C GLY A 44 2.40 19.11 -9.88
N SER A 45 3.57 19.71 -10.18
CA SER A 45 4.08 19.79 -11.55
C SER A 45 4.43 18.42 -12.12
N LEU A 46 5.05 17.52 -11.32
CA LEU A 46 5.40 16.15 -11.73
C LEU A 46 4.17 15.25 -11.94
N LEU A 47 3.05 15.56 -11.29
CA LEU A 47 1.77 14.85 -11.47
C LEU A 47 0.86 15.48 -12.53
N SER A 48 1.29 16.58 -13.14
CA SER A 48 0.51 17.29 -14.17
C SER A 48 0.67 16.68 -15.57
N PRO A 49 -0.23 16.98 -16.51
CA PRO A 49 -0.05 16.59 -17.91
C PRO A 49 1.22 17.18 -18.55
N ALA A 50 1.71 18.32 -18.06
CA ALA A 50 2.94 18.95 -18.53
C ALA A 50 4.18 18.07 -18.28
N ALA A 51 4.12 17.10 -17.38
CA ALA A 51 5.22 16.16 -17.12
C ALA A 51 5.25 14.97 -18.09
N GLU A 52 4.21 14.72 -18.87
CA GLU A 52 4.18 13.58 -19.80
C GLU A 52 5.34 13.54 -20.80
N PRO A 53 5.78 14.68 -21.42
CA PRO A 53 6.95 14.67 -22.29
C PRO A 53 8.28 14.37 -21.58
N PHE A 54 8.33 14.52 -20.24
CA PHE A 54 9.53 14.38 -19.41
C PHE A 54 9.62 13.06 -18.67
N LEU A 55 8.82 12.05 -19.03
CA LEU A 55 8.81 10.76 -18.30
C LEU A 55 10.16 10.04 -18.34
N GLU A 56 10.96 10.20 -19.40
CA GLU A 56 12.32 9.65 -19.44
C GLU A 56 13.25 10.34 -18.46
N GLU A 57 13.24 11.66 -18.40
CA GLU A 57 14.03 12.46 -17.47
C GLU A 57 13.62 12.18 -16.02
N MET A 58 12.30 12.07 -15.77
CA MET A 58 11.75 11.62 -14.48
C MET A 58 12.29 10.23 -14.12
N ALA A 59 12.29 9.28 -15.07
CA ALA A 59 12.78 7.93 -14.84
C ALA A 59 14.29 7.90 -14.53
N VAL A 60 15.10 8.70 -15.24
CA VAL A 60 16.52 8.85 -14.96
C VAL A 60 16.74 9.43 -13.55
N ARG A 61 16.01 10.49 -13.19
CA ARG A 61 16.09 11.10 -11.86
C ARG A 61 15.62 10.14 -10.77
N ALA A 62 14.48 9.49 -10.93
CA ALA A 62 13.95 8.53 -9.97
C ALA A 62 14.90 7.35 -9.74
N LYS A 63 15.51 6.81 -10.82
CA LYS A 63 16.52 5.75 -10.73
C LYS A 63 17.74 6.20 -9.96
N LYS A 64 18.19 7.43 -10.15
CA LYS A 64 19.32 8.01 -9.40
C LYS A 64 18.98 8.08 -7.89
N GLU A 65 17.80 8.56 -7.54
CA GLU A 65 17.36 8.61 -6.14
C GLU A 65 17.18 7.20 -5.54
N THR A 66 16.59 6.27 -6.28
CA THR A 66 16.46 4.86 -5.84
C THR A 66 17.83 4.26 -5.57
N SER A 67 18.79 4.44 -6.48
CA SER A 67 20.16 3.94 -6.30
C SER A 67 20.89 4.58 -5.12
N ARG A 68 20.59 5.85 -4.84
CA ARG A 68 21.20 6.59 -3.72
C ARG A 68 20.71 6.08 -2.35
N PHE A 69 19.41 5.77 -2.23
CA PHE A 69 18.78 5.43 -0.94
C PHE A 69 18.64 3.92 -0.73
N PHE A 70 18.49 3.14 -1.78
CA PHE A 70 18.21 1.68 -1.71
C PHE A 70 19.25 0.82 -2.44
N GLY A 71 20.18 1.45 -3.19
CA GLY A 71 21.13 0.70 -4.00
C GLY A 71 20.42 -0.11 -5.09
N ASN A 72 20.77 -1.38 -5.21
CA ASN A 72 20.10 -2.34 -6.09
C ASN A 72 19.19 -3.33 -5.32
N SER A 73 18.89 -3.06 -4.06
CA SER A 73 18.09 -3.93 -3.20
C SER A 73 16.61 -3.80 -3.51
N VAL A 74 15.91 -4.94 -3.56
CA VAL A 74 14.45 -5.03 -3.70
C VAL A 74 13.91 -5.99 -2.65
N CYS A 75 13.08 -5.48 -1.75
CA CYS A 75 12.49 -6.28 -0.69
C CYS A 75 11.35 -7.15 -1.22
N LEU A 76 11.36 -8.44 -0.86
CA LEU A 76 10.31 -9.40 -1.20
C LEU A 76 9.46 -9.71 0.01
N PHE A 77 8.15 -9.67 -0.18
CA PHE A 77 7.17 -10.05 0.83
C PHE A 77 5.98 -10.78 0.20
N THR A 78 5.12 -11.35 1.02
CA THR A 78 3.84 -11.90 0.55
C THR A 78 2.70 -11.55 1.49
N PRO A 79 1.48 -11.31 0.97
CA PRO A 79 0.29 -11.21 1.80
C PRO A 79 -0.21 -12.59 2.25
N ILE A 80 -0.83 -12.61 3.43
CA ILE A 80 -1.68 -13.70 3.89
C ILE A 80 -3.02 -13.15 4.36
N TYR A 81 -4.10 -13.65 3.77
CA TYR A 81 -5.46 -13.30 4.15
C TYR A 81 -5.97 -14.29 5.20
N VAL A 82 -6.12 -13.84 6.43
CA VAL A 82 -6.54 -14.70 7.53
C VAL A 82 -8.07 -14.70 7.76
N SER A 83 -8.80 -13.73 7.18
CA SER A 83 -10.27 -13.67 7.19
C SER A 83 -10.82 -12.78 6.08
N ASN A 84 -11.91 -13.20 5.41
CA ASN A 84 -12.66 -12.37 4.46
C ASN A 84 -14.04 -11.93 4.97
N TYR A 85 -14.34 -12.13 6.25
CA TYR A 85 -15.53 -11.54 6.87
C TYR A 85 -15.39 -10.01 6.91
N CYS A 86 -16.41 -9.32 6.38
CA CYS A 86 -16.43 -7.86 6.32
C CYS A 86 -17.83 -7.32 6.61
N GLU A 87 -17.92 -6.24 7.35
CA GLU A 87 -19.17 -5.55 7.71
C GLU A 87 -19.47 -4.37 6.79
N ASN A 88 -18.53 -4.05 5.88
CA ASN A 88 -18.63 -2.89 5.00
C ASN A 88 -19.32 -3.23 3.67
N ARG A 89 -20.02 -2.21 3.14
CA ARG A 89 -20.56 -2.19 1.79
C ARG A 89 -19.72 -1.26 0.92
N CYS A 90 -18.55 -1.76 0.45
CA CYS A 90 -17.69 -1.04 -0.50
C CYS A 90 -17.99 -1.53 -1.91
N THR A 91 -18.30 -0.60 -2.83
CA THR A 91 -18.78 -0.94 -4.19
C THR A 91 -17.71 -1.57 -5.09
N TYR A 92 -16.45 -1.55 -4.68
CA TYR A 92 -15.27 -1.99 -5.44
C TYR A 92 -14.56 -3.21 -4.83
N CYS A 93 -15.11 -3.83 -3.80
CA CYS A 93 -14.39 -4.85 -3.04
C CYS A 93 -15.11 -6.21 -3.09
N GLY A 94 -14.39 -7.27 -3.43
CA GLY A 94 -14.93 -8.64 -3.42
C GLY A 94 -15.42 -9.09 -2.05
N PHE A 95 -14.84 -8.55 -0.96
CA PHE A 95 -15.27 -8.85 0.41
C PHE A 95 -16.50 -8.05 0.88
N ASN A 96 -17.09 -7.20 0.02
CA ASN A 96 -18.31 -6.48 0.33
C ASN A 96 -19.34 -7.41 1.01
N LYS A 97 -19.96 -6.93 2.09
CA LYS A 97 -20.87 -7.74 2.92
C LYS A 97 -22.04 -8.37 2.15
N ASP A 98 -22.49 -7.72 1.06
CA ASP A 98 -23.59 -8.18 0.24
C ASP A 98 -23.18 -9.19 -0.85
N ASN A 99 -21.88 -9.35 -1.08
CA ASN A 99 -21.40 -10.32 -2.06
C ASN A 99 -21.61 -11.75 -1.55
N ASN A 100 -22.23 -12.57 -2.40
CA ASN A 100 -22.39 -14.00 -2.13
C ASN A 100 -21.09 -14.74 -2.43
N ILE A 101 -20.18 -14.75 -1.45
CA ILE A 101 -18.87 -15.40 -1.50
C ILE A 101 -18.73 -16.41 -0.37
N HIS A 102 -17.87 -17.38 -0.56
CA HIS A 102 -17.50 -18.28 0.52
C HIS A 102 -16.62 -17.55 1.54
N ARG A 103 -17.20 -17.31 2.73
CA ARG A 103 -16.50 -16.60 3.80
C ARG A 103 -15.84 -17.57 4.75
N ALA A 104 -14.59 -17.26 5.10
CA ALA A 104 -13.81 -18.05 6.04
C ALA A 104 -12.95 -17.15 6.95
N ARG A 105 -12.60 -17.73 8.08
CA ARG A 105 -11.57 -17.25 8.99
C ARG A 105 -10.70 -18.44 9.33
N LEU A 106 -9.38 -18.28 9.21
CA LEU A 106 -8.43 -19.35 9.52
C LEU A 106 -8.43 -19.68 11.02
N SER A 107 -8.34 -20.96 11.35
CA SER A 107 -8.02 -21.42 12.70
C SER A 107 -6.56 -21.13 13.03
N ALA A 108 -6.17 -21.22 14.29
CA ALA A 108 -4.77 -21.08 14.71
C ALA A 108 -3.86 -22.10 14.00
N GLU A 109 -4.34 -23.33 13.83
CA GLU A 109 -3.63 -24.41 13.14
C GLU A 109 -3.45 -24.11 11.64
N ASP A 110 -4.49 -23.58 10.98
CA ASP A 110 -4.40 -23.18 9.58
C ASP A 110 -3.43 -22.01 9.37
N VAL A 111 -3.47 -21.01 10.27
CA VAL A 111 -2.54 -19.86 10.24
C VAL A 111 -1.11 -20.35 10.36
N GLU A 112 -0.82 -21.24 11.32
CA GLU A 112 0.53 -21.79 11.53
C GLU A 112 1.01 -22.59 10.31
N LYS A 113 0.15 -23.44 9.75
CA LYS A 113 0.45 -24.27 8.57
C LYS A 113 0.74 -23.40 7.34
N ASP A 114 -0.11 -22.39 7.09
CA ASP A 114 0.07 -21.49 5.95
C ASP A 114 1.33 -20.62 6.10
N MET A 115 1.60 -20.10 7.30
CA MET A 115 2.81 -19.32 7.58
C MET A 115 4.08 -20.18 7.45
N GLY A 116 4.05 -21.43 7.91
CA GLY A 116 5.15 -22.38 7.72
C GLY A 116 5.45 -22.64 6.24
N THR A 117 4.41 -22.79 5.41
CA THR A 117 4.57 -22.95 3.96
C THR A 117 5.17 -21.71 3.31
N ILE A 118 4.74 -20.50 3.73
CA ILE A 118 5.30 -19.25 3.24
C ILE A 118 6.77 -19.12 3.64
N ALA A 119 7.10 -19.37 4.90
CA ALA A 119 8.47 -19.28 5.40
C ALA A 119 9.42 -20.28 4.69
N ALA A 120 8.93 -21.46 4.32
CA ALA A 120 9.69 -22.46 3.56
C ALA A 120 10.11 -21.97 2.16
N SER A 121 9.45 -20.93 1.60
CA SER A 121 9.87 -20.27 0.35
C SER A 121 11.08 -19.34 0.53
N GLY A 122 11.57 -19.16 1.76
CA GLY A 122 12.67 -18.27 2.10
C GLY A 122 12.25 -16.81 2.43
N LEU A 123 10.96 -16.47 2.31
CA LEU A 123 10.46 -15.15 2.71
C LEU A 123 10.58 -14.98 4.23
N THR A 124 11.04 -13.80 4.65
CA THR A 124 11.16 -13.42 6.07
C THR A 124 10.31 -12.21 6.43
N GLU A 125 9.51 -11.74 5.48
CA GLU A 125 8.51 -10.69 5.67
C GLU A 125 7.13 -11.16 5.23
N ILE A 126 6.12 -10.86 6.04
CA ILE A 126 4.72 -11.19 5.78
C ILE A 126 3.82 -9.96 6.00
N LEU A 127 2.77 -9.84 5.20
CA LEU A 127 1.71 -8.85 5.37
C LEU A 127 0.41 -9.57 5.71
N ILE A 128 -0.12 -9.37 6.92
CA ILE A 128 -1.35 -10.01 7.39
C ILE A 128 -2.55 -9.14 7.03
N LEU A 129 -3.53 -9.72 6.33
CA LEU A 129 -4.73 -9.03 5.88
C LEU A 129 -6.01 -9.65 6.44
N THR A 130 -7.00 -8.79 6.72
CA THR A 130 -8.36 -9.21 7.06
C THR A 130 -9.39 -8.32 6.38
N GLY A 131 -10.60 -8.85 6.16
CA GLY A 131 -11.77 -8.01 6.04
C GLY A 131 -12.06 -7.29 7.37
N GLU A 132 -12.86 -6.22 7.32
CA GLU A 132 -13.22 -5.46 8.51
C GLU A 132 -14.44 -6.08 9.21
N SER A 133 -14.18 -6.91 10.21
CA SER A 133 -15.19 -7.44 11.12
C SER A 133 -14.61 -7.60 12.53
N ARG A 134 -14.98 -6.70 13.42
CA ARG A 134 -14.52 -6.78 14.82
C ARG A 134 -15.01 -8.03 15.52
N LYS A 135 -16.13 -8.62 15.06
CA LYS A 135 -16.69 -9.86 15.60
C LYS A 135 -15.88 -11.09 15.14
N MET A 136 -15.51 -11.17 13.85
CA MET A 136 -14.89 -12.36 13.27
C MET A 136 -13.36 -12.29 13.28
N SER A 137 -12.80 -11.11 13.08
CA SER A 137 -11.36 -10.85 13.07
C SER A 137 -11.02 -9.66 13.98
N GLY A 138 -11.42 -9.74 15.26
CA GLY A 138 -11.12 -8.73 16.26
C GLY A 138 -9.61 -8.63 16.57
N VAL A 139 -9.22 -7.57 17.29
CA VAL A 139 -7.82 -7.24 17.57
C VAL A 139 -7.06 -8.38 18.26
N GLN A 140 -7.73 -9.12 19.16
CA GLN A 140 -7.13 -10.31 19.82
C GLN A 140 -6.75 -11.38 18.80
N TYR A 141 -7.65 -11.71 17.87
CA TYR A 141 -7.38 -12.68 16.81
C TYR A 141 -6.23 -12.24 15.90
N ILE A 142 -6.19 -10.96 15.51
CA ILE A 142 -5.09 -10.40 14.74
C ILE A 142 -3.78 -10.51 15.54
N GLY A 143 -3.81 -10.20 16.84
CA GLY A 143 -2.66 -10.35 17.74
C GLY A 143 -2.16 -11.79 17.86
N ASP A 144 -3.08 -12.78 17.88
CA ASP A 144 -2.72 -14.20 17.86
C ASP A 144 -2.02 -14.58 16.54
N CYS A 145 -2.55 -14.11 15.39
CA CYS A 145 -1.89 -14.30 14.09
C CYS A 145 -0.49 -13.65 14.06
N VAL A 146 -0.32 -12.46 14.64
CA VAL A 146 0.98 -11.77 14.73
C VAL A 146 1.96 -12.57 15.61
N ARG A 147 1.52 -13.10 16.75
CA ARG A 147 2.36 -13.95 17.61
C ARG A 147 2.81 -15.23 16.91
N THR A 148 1.92 -15.88 16.16
CA THR A 148 2.29 -17.01 15.31
C THR A 148 3.31 -16.60 14.25
N ALA A 149 3.06 -15.48 13.53
CA ALA A 149 3.95 -14.97 12.50
C ALA A 149 5.38 -14.69 13.04
N LYS A 150 5.50 -14.21 14.28
CA LYS A 150 6.79 -13.91 14.94
C LYS A 150 7.71 -15.13 15.03
N GLY A 151 7.15 -16.34 15.03
CA GLY A 151 7.93 -17.59 15.00
C GLY A 151 8.57 -17.89 13.63
N TYR A 152 8.09 -17.28 12.56
CA TYR A 152 8.48 -17.56 11.18
C TYR A 152 9.12 -16.39 10.45
N PHE A 153 8.71 -15.15 10.78
CA PHE A 153 9.08 -13.95 10.04
C PHE A 153 9.78 -12.93 10.92
N ARG A 154 10.67 -12.17 10.31
CA ARG A 154 11.44 -11.10 10.96
C ARG A 154 10.74 -9.74 10.86
N SER A 155 9.93 -9.53 9.80
CA SER A 155 9.13 -8.32 9.62
C SER A 155 7.67 -8.70 9.39
N ILE A 156 6.77 -8.09 10.16
CA ILE A 156 5.35 -8.40 10.16
C ILE A 156 4.57 -7.10 9.93
N GLY A 157 3.99 -6.99 8.73
CA GLY A 157 3.09 -5.90 8.38
C GLY A 157 1.63 -6.27 8.61
N LEU A 158 0.81 -5.25 8.79
CA LEU A 158 -0.63 -5.37 8.90
C LEU A 158 -1.33 -4.53 7.84
N GLU A 159 -2.21 -5.12 7.07
CA GLU A 159 -3.17 -4.42 6.22
C GLU A 159 -4.58 -4.80 6.68
N VAL A 160 -4.98 -4.19 7.79
CA VAL A 160 -6.25 -4.43 8.46
C VAL A 160 -7.05 -3.14 8.54
N TYR A 161 -8.27 -3.22 9.05
CA TYR A 161 -9.09 -2.03 9.25
C TYR A 161 -8.47 -1.05 10.27
N PRO A 162 -8.83 0.25 10.21
CA PRO A 162 -8.30 1.25 11.15
C PRO A 162 -8.61 0.89 12.61
N LEU A 163 -7.60 1.09 13.45
CA LEU A 163 -7.64 0.78 14.87
C LEU A 163 -7.41 2.03 15.73
N ASN A 164 -7.71 1.96 17.02
CA ASN A 164 -7.34 2.97 17.99
C ASN A 164 -5.86 2.84 18.36
N THR A 165 -5.31 3.86 18.99
CA THR A 165 -3.88 3.91 19.37
C THR A 165 -3.49 2.76 20.30
N ASP A 166 -4.30 2.47 21.32
CA ASP A 166 -4.08 1.36 22.26
C ASP A 166 -4.15 -0.03 21.57
N GLU A 167 -5.03 -0.18 20.60
CA GLU A 167 -5.14 -1.41 19.79
C GLU A 167 -3.90 -1.60 18.91
N TYR A 168 -3.37 -0.52 18.29
CA TYR A 168 -2.10 -0.58 17.55
C TYR A 168 -0.93 -0.89 18.47
N GLN A 169 -0.89 -0.29 19.68
CA GLN A 169 0.12 -0.61 20.69
C GLN A 169 0.09 -2.10 21.06
N TYR A 170 -1.09 -2.64 21.32
CA TYR A 170 -1.26 -4.07 21.59
C TYR A 170 -0.70 -4.95 20.45
N LEU A 171 -1.00 -4.62 19.18
CA LEU A 171 -0.50 -5.38 18.04
C LEU A 171 1.01 -5.26 17.84
N ARG A 172 1.58 -4.06 18.11
CA ARG A 172 3.02 -3.86 18.17
C ARG A 172 3.66 -4.75 19.25
N ASP A 173 3.07 -4.82 20.44
CA ASP A 173 3.57 -5.66 21.54
C ASP A 173 3.45 -7.16 21.20
N CYS A 174 2.48 -7.56 20.40
CA CYS A 174 2.42 -8.91 19.81
C CYS A 174 3.55 -9.18 18.83
N GLY A 175 4.11 -8.15 18.18
CA GLY A 175 5.23 -8.26 17.25
C GLY A 175 5.03 -7.64 15.87
N ALA A 176 3.95 -6.88 15.63
CA ALA A 176 3.77 -6.15 14.39
C ALA A 176 4.76 -4.98 14.26
N ASP A 177 5.28 -4.74 13.06
CA ASP A 177 6.29 -3.74 12.78
C ASP A 177 5.71 -2.50 12.08
N TYR A 178 4.82 -2.70 11.12
CA TYR A 178 4.27 -1.60 10.33
C TYR A 178 2.81 -1.85 9.95
N VAL A 179 2.13 -0.78 9.55
CA VAL A 179 0.72 -0.80 9.17
C VAL A 179 0.53 -0.18 7.80
N THR A 180 -0.26 -0.85 6.96
CA THR A 180 -0.73 -0.33 5.67
C THR A 180 -2.23 -0.03 5.78
N VAL A 181 -2.62 1.21 5.57
CA VAL A 181 -4.04 1.60 5.47
C VAL A 181 -4.22 2.50 4.24
N PHE A 182 -4.92 2.01 3.23
CA PHE A 182 -5.24 2.83 2.06
C PHE A 182 -6.42 3.73 2.38
N GLN A 183 -6.29 5.03 2.06
CA GLN A 183 -7.40 5.97 2.16
C GLN A 183 -8.47 5.70 1.11
N GLU A 184 -8.12 4.97 0.07
CA GLU A 184 -8.89 4.62 -1.11
C GLU A 184 -9.05 5.80 -2.07
N THR A 185 -9.76 6.86 -1.68
CA THR A 185 -9.78 8.17 -2.34
C THR A 185 -9.70 9.28 -1.31
N TYR A 186 -9.08 10.38 -1.65
CA TYR A 186 -8.94 11.58 -0.81
C TYR A 186 -10.05 12.60 -1.06
N ASP A 187 -11.00 12.30 -1.95
CA ASP A 187 -12.21 13.09 -2.14
C ASP A 187 -13.31 12.58 -1.19
N PRO A 188 -13.74 13.38 -0.17
CA PRO A 188 -14.74 12.94 0.80
C PRO A 188 -16.12 12.63 0.17
N ASP A 189 -16.49 13.34 -0.90
CA ASP A 189 -17.79 13.15 -1.58
C ASP A 189 -17.77 11.84 -2.38
N LEU A 190 -16.67 11.54 -3.08
CA LEU A 190 -16.49 10.25 -3.74
C LEU A 190 -16.35 9.12 -2.73
N TYR A 191 -15.63 9.35 -1.65
CA TYR A 191 -15.48 8.36 -0.57
C TYR A 191 -16.83 7.87 -0.06
N SER A 192 -17.76 8.78 0.19
CA SER A 192 -19.11 8.45 0.66
C SER A 192 -19.93 7.64 -0.35
N LYS A 193 -19.70 7.87 -1.66
CA LYS A 193 -20.38 7.13 -2.75
C LYS A 193 -19.88 5.70 -2.90
N PHE A 194 -18.64 5.42 -2.51
CA PHE A 194 -18.05 4.09 -2.60
C PHE A 194 -18.16 3.27 -1.31
N HIS A 195 -18.32 3.93 -0.15
CA HIS A 195 -18.43 3.29 1.16
C HIS A 195 -19.83 3.50 1.74
N LEU A 196 -20.78 2.66 1.30
CA LEU A 196 -22.20 2.88 1.51
C LEU A 196 -22.67 2.51 2.94
N GLU A 197 -21.97 1.62 3.62
CA GLU A 197 -22.35 1.13 4.93
C GLU A 197 -21.17 0.48 5.65
N GLY A 198 -21.24 0.45 6.98
CA GLY A 198 -20.25 -0.18 7.86
C GLY A 198 -19.22 0.81 8.43
N PRO A 199 -18.28 0.33 9.27
CA PRO A 199 -17.31 1.18 9.95
C PRO A 199 -16.42 2.00 9.01
N LYS A 200 -16.17 1.51 7.79
CA LYS A 200 -15.34 2.18 6.78
C LYS A 200 -15.94 3.48 6.26
N THR A 201 -17.22 3.77 6.53
CA THR A 201 -17.87 5.04 6.13
C THR A 201 -17.26 6.27 6.81
N VAL A 202 -16.54 6.10 7.92
CA VAL A 202 -15.98 7.22 8.69
C VAL A 202 -14.64 7.65 8.11
N PHE A 203 -14.69 8.62 7.17
CA PHE A 203 -13.55 9.12 6.42
C PHE A 203 -12.37 9.55 7.32
N ARG A 204 -12.60 10.44 8.30
CA ARG A 204 -11.55 10.95 9.19
C ARG A 204 -10.89 9.86 10.01
N TYR A 205 -11.66 8.92 10.54
CA TYR A 205 -11.10 7.82 11.32
C TYR A 205 -10.13 6.96 10.51
N ARG A 206 -10.44 6.75 9.22
CA ARG A 206 -9.54 6.04 8.32
C ARG A 206 -8.32 6.88 7.95
N PHE A 207 -8.52 8.17 7.66
CA PHE A 207 -7.44 9.09 7.33
C PHE A 207 -6.39 9.16 8.46
N ASP A 208 -6.83 9.29 9.70
CA ASP A 208 -5.93 9.43 10.86
C ASP A 208 -5.29 8.10 11.31
N ALA A 209 -5.49 6.98 10.58
CA ALA A 209 -5.04 5.66 11.02
C ALA A 209 -3.51 5.55 11.15
N GLN A 210 -2.76 6.14 10.22
CA GLN A 210 -1.30 6.11 10.26
C GLN A 210 -0.74 6.87 11.46
N GLU A 211 -1.31 8.02 11.81
CA GLU A 211 -0.88 8.76 12.99
C GLU A 211 -1.18 7.96 14.28
N ARG A 212 -2.36 7.32 14.39
CA ARG A 212 -2.66 6.46 15.54
C ARG A 212 -1.72 5.26 15.61
N ALA A 213 -1.36 4.66 14.48
CA ALA A 213 -0.40 3.56 14.44
C ALA A 213 0.99 3.99 14.95
N LEU A 214 1.49 5.16 14.52
CA LEU A 214 2.76 5.70 14.98
C LEU A 214 2.72 6.07 16.48
N ARG A 215 1.61 6.66 16.96
CA ARG A 215 1.40 6.91 18.39
C ARG A 215 1.35 5.61 19.21
N GLY A 216 0.82 4.52 18.62
CA GLY A 216 0.85 3.17 19.19
C GLY A 216 2.23 2.50 19.12
N GLY A 217 3.24 3.17 18.55
CA GLY A 217 4.63 2.73 18.50
C GLY A 217 4.97 1.82 17.33
N MET A 218 4.15 1.79 16.28
CA MET A 218 4.53 1.12 15.03
C MET A 218 5.76 1.80 14.43
N ARG A 219 6.71 1.01 13.90
CA ARG A 219 7.94 1.49 13.26
C ARG A 219 7.68 2.22 11.96
N GLY A 220 6.73 1.72 11.17
CA GLY A 220 6.44 2.27 9.85
C GLY A 220 4.96 2.30 9.53
N VAL A 221 4.62 3.14 8.55
CA VAL A 221 3.27 3.25 7.99
C VAL A 221 3.32 3.36 6.48
N ALA A 222 2.35 2.72 5.83
CA ALA A 222 2.20 2.77 4.39
C ALA A 222 0.90 3.47 3.99
N PHE A 223 0.99 4.25 2.93
CA PHE A 223 -0.08 5.03 2.34
C PHE A 223 -0.46 4.48 0.97
N GLY A 224 -1.69 4.75 0.55
CA GLY A 224 -2.15 4.44 -0.79
C GLY A 224 -3.54 4.98 -1.07
N ALA A 225 -3.78 5.26 -2.34
CA ALA A 225 -5.10 5.47 -2.91
C ALA A 225 -5.40 4.34 -3.89
N LEU A 226 -6.65 3.89 -3.96
CA LEU A 226 -7.08 2.92 -4.97
C LEU A 226 -7.35 3.66 -6.27
N LEU A 227 -6.31 3.75 -7.11
CA LEU A 227 -6.33 4.52 -8.34
C LEU A 227 -7.40 4.02 -9.31
N GLY A 228 -8.31 4.92 -9.69
CA GLY A 228 -9.44 4.65 -10.56
C GLY A 228 -10.81 4.79 -9.88
N LEU A 229 -10.87 5.11 -8.60
CA LEU A 229 -12.11 5.52 -7.93
C LEU A 229 -12.48 6.98 -8.27
N GLY A 230 -11.48 7.85 -8.35
CA GLY A 230 -11.61 9.26 -8.69
C GLY A 230 -10.54 9.69 -9.70
N ASP A 231 -10.19 10.97 -9.69
CA ASP A 231 -9.07 11.51 -10.47
C ASP A 231 -7.75 10.95 -9.90
N PRO A 232 -7.03 10.10 -10.66
CA PRO A 232 -5.86 9.42 -10.15
C PRO A 232 -4.71 10.35 -9.78
N MET A 233 -4.59 11.52 -10.45
CA MET A 233 -3.53 12.47 -10.17
C MET A 233 -3.82 13.29 -8.91
N LYS A 234 -5.11 13.64 -8.67
CA LYS A 234 -5.54 14.28 -7.42
C LYS A 234 -5.36 13.33 -6.21
N ASP A 235 -5.80 12.08 -6.35
CA ASP A 235 -5.62 11.09 -5.29
C ASP A 235 -4.13 10.81 -5.03
N ALA A 236 -3.31 10.76 -6.08
CA ALA A 236 -1.85 10.60 -5.95
C ALA A 236 -1.20 11.81 -5.27
N PHE A 237 -1.59 13.02 -5.64
CA PHE A 237 -1.09 14.25 -5.00
C PHE A 237 -1.42 14.27 -3.51
N ALA A 238 -2.67 14.00 -3.15
CA ALA A 238 -3.13 13.97 -1.76
C ALA A 238 -2.44 12.87 -0.94
N CYS A 239 -2.26 11.68 -1.54
CA CYS A 239 -1.59 10.54 -0.90
C CYS A 239 -0.11 10.85 -0.58
N ALA A 240 0.63 11.41 -1.54
CA ALA A 240 2.01 11.82 -1.32
C ALA A 240 2.13 12.94 -0.28
N LEU A 241 1.25 13.93 -0.33
CA LEU A 241 1.21 15.01 0.64
C LEU A 241 0.89 14.49 2.05
N HIS A 242 -0.05 13.55 2.18
CA HIS A 242 -0.36 12.91 3.46
C HIS A 242 0.88 12.24 4.05
N GLY A 243 1.57 11.38 3.28
CA GLY A 243 2.82 10.74 3.72
C GLY A 243 3.91 11.75 4.07
N TYR A 244 4.04 12.82 3.30
CA TYR A 244 5.01 13.88 3.53
C TYR A 244 4.75 14.64 4.86
N LEU A 245 3.51 15.01 5.15
CA LEU A 245 3.14 15.72 6.38
C LEU A 245 3.30 14.81 7.61
N VAL A 246 2.91 13.54 7.50
CA VAL A 246 3.14 12.55 8.56
C VAL A 246 4.64 12.37 8.81
N GLN A 247 5.47 12.26 7.76
CA GLN A 247 6.93 12.17 7.93
C GLN A 247 7.52 13.40 8.63
N ARG A 248 7.02 14.58 8.33
CA ARG A 248 7.48 15.82 9.00
C ARG A 248 7.11 15.86 10.48
N LYS A 249 5.93 15.35 10.83
CA LYS A 249 5.44 15.28 12.21
C LYS A 249 6.10 14.15 13.01
N TYR A 250 6.41 13.03 12.32
CA TYR A 250 7.03 11.83 12.88
C TYR A 250 8.30 11.47 12.11
N PRO A 251 9.41 12.21 12.29
CA PRO A 251 10.62 12.03 11.47
C PRO A 251 11.31 10.68 11.65
N HIS A 252 11.02 9.95 12.71
CA HIS A 252 11.53 8.61 12.98
C HIS A 252 10.76 7.50 12.24
N ALA A 253 9.59 7.81 11.66
CA ALA A 253 8.74 6.83 11.04
C ALA A 253 9.27 6.39 9.67
N GLU A 254 9.21 5.10 9.38
CA GLU A 254 9.38 4.60 8.03
C GLU A 254 8.11 4.85 7.22
N ILE A 255 8.24 5.58 6.13
CA ILE A 255 7.14 5.88 5.22
C ILE A 255 7.26 5.02 3.98
N SER A 256 6.16 4.45 3.54
CA SER A 256 6.08 3.79 2.25
C SER A 256 4.76 4.10 1.52
N PHE A 257 4.80 3.96 0.20
CA PHE A 257 3.64 4.12 -0.67
C PHE A 257 3.33 2.82 -1.39
N SER A 258 2.05 2.51 -1.51
CA SER A 258 1.55 1.46 -2.38
C SER A 258 0.73 2.08 -3.50
N LEU A 259 0.81 1.50 -4.69
CA LEU A 259 0.21 2.03 -5.90
C LEU A 259 -0.85 1.05 -6.46
N PRO A 260 -1.94 0.77 -5.72
CA PRO A 260 -2.97 -0.15 -6.20
C PRO A 260 -3.85 0.52 -7.25
N ARG A 261 -4.04 -0.16 -8.41
CA ARG A 261 -5.11 0.17 -9.35
C ARG A 261 -6.34 -0.69 -9.08
N LEU A 262 -7.52 -0.16 -9.38
CA LEU A 262 -8.77 -0.92 -9.35
C LEU A 262 -8.66 -2.14 -10.28
N ARG A 263 -9.09 -3.30 -9.79
CA ARG A 263 -9.05 -4.58 -10.52
C ARG A 263 -10.44 -5.22 -10.52
N PRO A 264 -10.76 -6.05 -11.52
CA PRO A 264 -11.97 -6.86 -11.48
C PRO A 264 -12.06 -7.68 -10.20
N PHE A 265 -13.27 -7.85 -9.68
CA PHE A 265 -13.55 -8.65 -8.48
C PHE A 265 -14.89 -9.37 -8.63
N VAL A 266 -15.13 -10.38 -7.79
CA VAL A 266 -16.36 -11.20 -7.82
C VAL A 266 -17.60 -10.32 -7.61
N ASN A 267 -18.61 -10.47 -8.46
CA ASN A 267 -19.84 -9.66 -8.50
C ASN A 267 -19.62 -8.15 -8.77
N GLY A 268 -18.42 -7.75 -9.14
CA GLY A 268 -18.12 -6.41 -9.62
C GLY A 268 -18.24 -6.33 -11.13
N GLY A 269 -18.50 -5.14 -11.65
CA GLY A 269 -18.46 -4.88 -13.09
C GLY A 269 -17.05 -5.13 -13.66
N THR A 270 -16.98 -5.33 -14.97
CA THR A 270 -15.73 -5.47 -15.75
C THR A 270 -14.89 -4.17 -15.81
N GLY A 271 -15.13 -3.24 -14.85
CA GLY A 271 -14.48 -1.95 -14.82
C GLY A 271 -12.97 -2.06 -14.68
N THR A 272 -12.27 -1.77 -15.77
CA THR A 272 -10.86 -1.39 -15.70
C THR A 272 -10.77 -0.05 -14.97
N SER A 273 -9.69 0.18 -14.24
CA SER A 273 -9.50 1.40 -13.44
C SER A 273 -9.53 2.71 -14.24
N GLY A 274 -9.55 2.66 -15.58
CA GLY A 274 -9.31 3.85 -16.42
C GLY A 274 -7.89 4.43 -16.29
N VAL A 275 -7.07 3.91 -15.38
CA VAL A 275 -5.69 4.36 -15.15
C VAL A 275 -4.73 3.55 -15.99
N SER A 276 -4.04 4.19 -16.91
CA SER A 276 -3.06 3.55 -17.80
C SER A 276 -1.75 3.19 -17.07
N GLU A 277 -0.95 2.29 -17.63
CA GLU A 277 0.41 2.02 -17.13
C GLU A 277 1.29 3.27 -17.16
N LYS A 278 1.09 4.15 -18.16
CA LYS A 278 1.82 5.43 -18.27
C LYS A 278 1.52 6.36 -17.07
N GLN A 279 0.26 6.50 -16.69
CA GLN A 279 -0.14 7.30 -15.54
C GLN A 279 0.37 6.69 -14.23
N LEU A 280 0.28 5.37 -14.07
CA LEU A 280 0.81 4.67 -12.90
C LEU A 280 2.33 4.86 -12.80
N LEU A 281 3.04 4.78 -13.91
CA LEU A 281 4.49 5.05 -13.96
C LEU A 281 4.79 6.50 -13.55
N GLN A 282 4.07 7.49 -14.10
CA GLN A 282 4.25 8.90 -13.76
C GLN A 282 4.08 9.13 -12.25
N ILE A 283 3.04 8.55 -11.64
CA ILE A 283 2.79 8.64 -10.20
C ILE A 283 3.95 8.06 -9.39
N ALA A 284 4.41 6.85 -9.75
CA ALA A 284 5.52 6.22 -9.06
C ALA A 284 6.83 7.04 -9.18
N LEU A 285 7.12 7.56 -10.38
CA LEU A 285 8.29 8.41 -10.58
C LEU A 285 8.21 9.71 -9.76
N ALA A 286 7.03 10.35 -9.73
CA ALA A 286 6.80 11.56 -8.94
C ALA A 286 7.00 11.31 -7.44
N TYR A 287 6.49 10.19 -6.91
CA TYR A 287 6.66 9.81 -5.50
C TYR A 287 8.15 9.61 -5.16
N ARG A 288 8.88 8.87 -6.00
CA ARG A 288 10.32 8.63 -5.81
C ARG A 288 11.12 9.92 -5.82
N ILE A 289 10.79 10.86 -6.70
CA ILE A 289 11.52 12.14 -6.80
C ILE A 289 11.16 13.06 -5.62
N PHE A 290 9.89 13.08 -5.20
CA PHE A 290 9.41 13.93 -4.12
C PHE A 290 9.84 13.45 -2.73
N MET A 291 9.76 12.14 -2.47
CA MET A 291 10.18 11.51 -1.21
C MET A 291 11.17 10.36 -1.47
N PRO A 292 12.42 10.70 -1.80
CA PRO A 292 13.38 9.74 -2.33
C PRO A 292 13.78 8.60 -1.37
N PHE A 293 13.54 8.78 -0.07
CA PHE A 293 13.79 7.79 0.98
C PHE A 293 12.57 6.92 1.32
N ALA A 294 11.39 7.24 0.80
CA ALA A 294 10.18 6.45 1.06
C ALA A 294 10.21 5.11 0.31
N GLY A 295 9.73 4.04 0.94
CA GLY A 295 9.53 2.77 0.26
C GLY A 295 8.42 2.88 -0.80
N GLU A 296 8.56 2.17 -1.92
CA GLU A 296 7.49 2.06 -2.92
C GLU A 296 7.20 0.60 -3.22
N THR A 297 5.93 0.22 -3.02
CA THR A 297 5.44 -1.13 -3.20
C THR A 297 4.64 -1.26 -4.48
N ILE A 298 5.01 -2.23 -5.31
CA ILE A 298 4.21 -2.64 -6.46
C ILE A 298 3.71 -4.08 -6.26
N SER A 299 2.41 -4.26 -6.33
CA SER A 299 1.78 -5.55 -6.04
C SER A 299 1.57 -6.40 -7.29
N SER A 300 1.16 -7.67 -7.07
CA SER A 300 0.76 -8.61 -8.13
C SER A 300 -0.51 -8.21 -8.91
N ARG A 301 -1.14 -7.08 -8.57
CA ARG A 301 -2.20 -6.46 -9.41
C ARG A 301 -1.68 -6.11 -10.80
N GLU A 302 -0.39 -5.77 -10.90
CA GLU A 302 0.26 -5.36 -12.13
C GLU A 302 0.87 -6.54 -12.90
N SER A 303 0.99 -6.37 -14.23
CA SER A 303 1.57 -7.40 -15.09
C SER A 303 3.04 -7.69 -14.76
N PRO A 304 3.54 -8.92 -15.00
CA PRO A 304 4.96 -9.24 -14.83
C PRO A 304 5.87 -8.26 -15.55
N LYS A 305 5.53 -7.88 -16.78
CA LYS A 305 6.33 -6.94 -17.59
C LYS A 305 6.43 -5.56 -16.93
N PHE A 306 5.30 -5.01 -16.46
CA PHE A 306 5.30 -3.71 -15.79
C PHE A 306 6.12 -3.76 -14.50
N ARG A 307 5.88 -4.78 -13.66
CA ARG A 307 6.60 -4.95 -12.39
C ARG A 307 8.10 -5.06 -12.59
N ASP A 308 8.53 -5.87 -13.56
CA ASP A 308 9.95 -6.03 -13.88
C ASP A 308 10.60 -4.74 -14.39
N ASN A 309 9.86 -3.85 -15.06
CA ASN A 309 10.40 -2.61 -15.59
C ASN A 309 10.47 -1.48 -14.55
N ILE A 310 9.54 -1.45 -13.60
CA ILE A 310 9.48 -0.38 -12.58
C ILE A 310 10.45 -0.63 -11.41
N VAL A 311 10.82 -1.89 -11.17
CA VAL A 311 11.79 -2.28 -10.14
C VAL A 311 13.18 -1.69 -10.47
N GLY A 312 13.84 -1.12 -9.46
CA GLY A 312 15.14 -0.45 -9.62
C GLY A 312 15.06 0.93 -10.26
N MET A 313 13.88 1.31 -10.79
CA MET A 313 13.62 2.67 -11.24
C MET A 313 12.99 3.49 -10.08
N CYS A 314 11.94 2.98 -9.47
CA CYS A 314 11.28 3.58 -8.31
C CYS A 314 10.76 2.54 -7.31
N ALA A 315 10.22 1.39 -7.74
CA ALA A 315 9.73 0.38 -6.82
C ALA A 315 10.89 -0.33 -6.09
N THR A 316 10.77 -0.39 -4.75
CA THR A 316 11.78 -0.99 -3.84
C THR A 316 11.24 -2.21 -3.10
N ARG A 317 9.93 -2.47 -3.20
CA ARG A 317 9.25 -3.60 -2.57
C ARG A 317 8.30 -4.24 -3.57
N ILE A 318 8.27 -5.56 -3.61
CA ILE A 318 7.48 -6.32 -4.57
C ILE A 318 6.92 -7.58 -3.89
N SER A 319 5.62 -7.84 -4.07
CA SER A 319 5.01 -9.05 -3.56
C SER A 319 5.36 -10.27 -4.42
N ALA A 320 5.55 -11.45 -3.83
CA ALA A 320 5.92 -12.67 -4.51
C ALA A 320 5.11 -13.88 -4.01
N GLY A 321 4.77 -14.81 -4.90
CA GLY A 321 4.01 -16.00 -4.54
C GLY A 321 2.67 -15.68 -3.88
N VAL A 322 1.92 -14.71 -4.44
CA VAL A 322 0.71 -14.14 -3.82
C VAL A 322 -0.48 -15.08 -3.94
N SER A 323 -1.24 -15.21 -2.85
CA SER A 323 -2.61 -15.70 -2.84
C SER A 323 -3.51 -14.64 -2.19
N VAL A 324 -4.64 -14.32 -2.80
CA VAL A 324 -5.60 -13.30 -2.33
C VAL A 324 -6.91 -13.91 -1.82
N GLY A 325 -6.97 -15.23 -1.73
CA GLY A 325 -8.05 -16.02 -1.09
C GLY A 325 -7.69 -16.41 0.34
N ILE A 326 -8.67 -16.98 1.06
CA ILE A 326 -8.47 -17.47 2.42
C ILE A 326 -8.00 -18.92 2.39
N GLY A 327 -6.87 -19.18 3.03
CA GLY A 327 -6.23 -20.50 3.05
C GLY A 327 -5.29 -20.71 1.86
N ARG A 328 -4.01 -20.91 2.14
CA ARG A 328 -2.96 -21.10 1.13
C ARG A 328 -2.77 -22.56 0.78
N ASN A 329 -2.70 -23.41 1.80
CA ASN A 329 -2.55 -24.86 1.60
C ASN A 329 -3.87 -25.53 1.21
N GLU A 330 -4.98 -24.99 1.67
CA GLU A 330 -6.32 -25.44 1.34
C GLU A 330 -7.22 -24.21 1.16
N LYS A 331 -7.84 -24.06 -0.01
CA LYS A 331 -8.73 -22.92 -0.29
C LYS A 331 -9.97 -23.01 0.62
N LYS A 332 -10.08 -22.09 1.58
CA LYS A 332 -11.16 -22.01 2.56
C LYS A 332 -12.15 -20.88 2.30
N GLY A 333 -11.76 -19.87 1.52
CA GLY A 333 -12.63 -18.74 1.19
C GLY A 333 -12.22 -18.08 -0.12
N ASP A 334 -13.15 -17.31 -0.65
CA ASP A 334 -12.99 -16.66 -1.97
C ASP A 334 -12.02 -15.48 -1.92
N GLU A 335 -11.59 -15.11 -3.12
CA GLU A 335 -10.58 -14.08 -3.38
C GLU A 335 -11.18 -12.66 -3.32
N GLN A 336 -10.33 -11.68 -3.00
CA GLN A 336 -10.74 -10.27 -2.92
C GLN A 336 -10.84 -9.62 -4.30
N PHE A 337 -9.90 -9.92 -5.19
CA PHE A 337 -9.78 -9.38 -6.55
C PHE A 337 -8.87 -10.26 -7.41
N GLU A 338 -8.84 -10.02 -8.71
CA GLU A 338 -7.94 -10.73 -9.64
C GLU A 338 -6.51 -10.18 -9.58
N ILE A 339 -5.53 -11.08 -9.63
CA ILE A 339 -4.10 -10.75 -9.75
C ILE A 339 -3.60 -11.02 -11.17
N SER A 340 -2.63 -10.24 -11.63
CA SER A 340 -2.03 -10.36 -12.97
C SER A 340 -0.69 -11.09 -12.97
N ASP A 341 0.04 -11.05 -11.86
CA ASP A 341 1.33 -11.73 -11.72
C ASP A 341 1.23 -12.84 -10.68
N THR A 342 1.27 -14.07 -11.15
CA THR A 342 1.14 -15.30 -10.34
C THR A 342 2.48 -15.99 -10.07
N ARG A 343 3.60 -15.35 -10.44
CA ARG A 343 4.94 -15.91 -10.25
C ARG A 343 5.22 -16.22 -8.79
N ASP A 344 5.90 -17.32 -8.57
CA ASP A 344 6.37 -17.71 -7.23
C ASP A 344 7.61 -16.88 -6.80
N VAL A 345 8.09 -17.14 -5.59
CA VAL A 345 9.21 -16.40 -5.00
C VAL A 345 10.49 -16.60 -5.80
N GLU A 346 10.74 -17.82 -6.28
CA GLU A 346 11.97 -18.17 -7.01
C GLU A 346 11.97 -17.58 -8.42
N GLU A 347 10.82 -17.55 -9.08
CA GLU A 347 10.66 -16.94 -10.40
C GLU A 347 10.92 -15.41 -10.32
N ILE A 348 10.37 -14.74 -9.31
CA ILE A 348 10.61 -13.30 -9.09
C ILE A 348 12.07 -13.05 -8.71
N ARG A 349 12.66 -13.87 -7.83
CA ARG A 349 14.08 -13.78 -7.48
C ARG A 349 14.99 -13.84 -8.72
N LYS A 350 14.75 -14.80 -9.60
CA LYS A 350 15.49 -14.94 -10.87
C LYS A 350 15.29 -13.75 -11.79
N ALA A 351 14.06 -13.23 -11.90
CA ALA A 351 13.75 -12.06 -12.74
C ALA A 351 14.50 -10.81 -12.25
N LEU A 352 14.55 -10.58 -10.93
CA LEU A 352 15.31 -9.49 -10.32
C LEU A 352 16.82 -9.61 -10.58
N GLN A 353 17.38 -10.79 -10.31
CA GLN A 353 18.81 -11.05 -10.54
C GLN A 353 19.21 -10.85 -12.01
N LYS A 354 18.38 -11.27 -12.96
CA LYS A 354 18.61 -11.04 -14.40
C LYS A 354 18.71 -9.55 -14.75
N LYS A 355 18.06 -8.68 -13.96
CA LYS A 355 18.11 -7.22 -14.11
C LYS A 355 19.24 -6.56 -13.29
N GLY A 356 20.09 -7.33 -12.65
CA GLY A 356 21.15 -6.82 -11.78
C GLY A 356 20.66 -6.30 -10.44
N MET A 357 19.39 -6.60 -10.08
CA MET A 357 18.83 -6.28 -8.79
C MET A 357 19.11 -7.38 -7.78
N GLN A 358 19.26 -7.00 -6.52
CA GLN A 358 19.44 -7.93 -5.42
C GLN A 358 18.12 -8.13 -4.68
N PRO A 359 17.49 -9.31 -4.80
CA PRO A 359 16.33 -9.65 -3.97
C PRO A 359 16.75 -9.73 -2.51
N VAL A 360 16.06 -8.97 -1.66
CA VAL A 360 16.29 -8.92 -0.21
C VAL A 360 15.04 -9.46 0.48
N PHE A 361 15.24 -10.37 1.41
CA PHE A 361 14.15 -10.97 2.16
C PHE A 361 13.94 -10.31 3.53
N ASN A 362 14.91 -9.52 3.97
CA ASN A 362 14.83 -8.72 5.18
C ASN A 362 15.80 -7.54 5.10
N ASP A 363 15.32 -6.34 5.26
CA ASP A 363 16.09 -5.09 5.31
C ASP A 363 16.16 -4.50 6.73
N TYR A 364 15.57 -5.19 7.70
CA TYR A 364 15.51 -4.79 9.09
C TYR A 364 15.98 -5.91 10.03
N VAL A 365 16.86 -5.57 10.95
CA VAL A 365 17.29 -6.45 12.03
C VAL A 365 16.76 -5.90 13.35
N ARG A 366 15.92 -6.67 14.05
CA ARG A 366 15.54 -6.33 15.42
C ARG A 366 16.77 -6.46 16.32
N VAL A 367 17.09 -5.38 17.00
CA VAL A 367 18.17 -5.33 17.98
C VAL A 367 17.63 -5.65 19.36
#